data_24edd0b8b5d85b9eda08b9fa813ebbcf
#
_entry.id   24edd0b8b5d85b9eda08b9fa813ebbcf
#
_cell.length_a   1.000
_cell.length_b   1.000
_cell.length_c   1.000
_cell.angle_alpha   90.00
_cell.angle_beta   90.00
_cell.angle_gamma   90.00
#
_symmetry.space_group_name_H-M   'P 1'
#
loop_
_entity.id
_entity.type
_entity.pdbx_description
1 polymer ?
#
loop_
_entity_poly.entity_id
_entity_poly.type
_entity_poly.pdbx_seq_one_letter_code
_entity_poly.pdbx_strand_id
1 'polypeptide(L)'
;MKQIVCLATSPWYPIPTRKQQVMSRMPDAEILYFDPSATIIAPLRDKNAKPLMTAWKQPGEKVKDNITVYRLPPVLPFFYKCRAINRINQKRIARFVCEKMKEHGFSKPLLWVYSPVTVDCVDLIAHEALVYDCVDRHSAYGGLMNPALVDAMELELAAKTDMTFATAASLAERLKSAQPEAEFGGSR
;
A
#
# COMPACT_ATOMS: atom_id res chain seq x y z
N MET A 1 -13.48 15.62 10.03
CA MET A 1 -12.90 14.29 10.33
C MET A 1 -11.70 14.11 9.44
N LYS A 2 -10.57 13.57 9.94
CA LYS A 2 -9.40 13.28 9.09
C LYS A 2 -9.74 12.18 8.09
N GLN A 3 -9.18 12.25 6.89
CA GLN A 3 -9.39 11.25 5.83
C GLN A 3 -8.09 10.47 5.62
N ILE A 4 -8.16 9.15 5.57
CA ILE A 4 -6.98 8.28 5.37
C ILE A 4 -7.27 7.30 4.24
N VAL A 5 -6.36 7.21 3.29
CA VAL A 5 -6.30 6.15 2.28
C VAL A 5 -5.14 5.23 2.63
N CYS A 6 -5.43 3.95 2.90
CA CYS A 6 -4.44 2.95 3.29
C CYS A 6 -4.25 1.91 2.18
N LEU A 7 -3.08 1.88 1.54
CA LEU A 7 -2.70 0.84 0.58
C LEU A 7 -1.94 -0.28 1.29
N ALA A 8 -2.65 -1.34 1.66
CA ALA A 8 -2.11 -2.41 2.49
C ALA A 8 -1.41 -3.51 1.69
N THR A 9 -0.54 -4.28 2.36
CA THR A 9 0.13 -5.47 1.81
C THR A 9 -0.44 -6.79 2.35
N SER A 10 -1.42 -6.72 3.24
CA SER A 10 -2.18 -7.87 3.74
C SER A 10 -3.68 -7.56 3.72
N PRO A 11 -4.55 -8.55 3.44
CA PRO A 11 -5.99 -8.33 3.48
C PRO A 11 -6.46 -8.04 4.91
N TRP A 12 -7.62 -7.38 5.02
CA TRP A 12 -8.23 -7.09 6.32
C TRP A 12 -8.53 -8.35 7.13
N TYR A 13 -9.03 -9.38 6.47
CA TYR A 13 -9.32 -10.69 7.05
C TYR A 13 -8.39 -11.78 6.51
N PRO A 14 -8.24 -12.93 7.19
CA PRO A 14 -8.87 -13.32 8.47
C PRO A 14 -8.07 -12.91 9.71
N ILE A 15 -6.78 -12.59 9.60
CA ILE A 15 -5.88 -12.39 10.74
C ILE A 15 -5.49 -10.91 10.83
N PRO A 16 -5.82 -10.21 11.94
CA PRO A 16 -5.41 -8.84 12.13
C PRO A 16 -3.89 -8.74 12.29
N THR A 17 -3.26 -7.99 11.41
CA THR A 17 -1.84 -7.63 11.47
C THR A 17 -1.66 -6.24 12.04
N ARG A 18 -0.41 -5.75 12.15
CA ARG A 18 -0.10 -4.36 12.53
C ARG A 18 -0.94 -3.33 11.76
N LYS A 19 -1.18 -3.55 10.45
CA LYS A 19 -1.90 -2.61 9.58
C LYS A 19 -3.33 -2.36 10.06
N GLN A 20 -4.08 -3.43 10.30
CA GLN A 20 -5.45 -3.34 10.83
C GLN A 20 -5.46 -2.76 12.26
N GLN A 21 -4.47 -3.11 13.07
CA GLN A 21 -4.38 -2.59 14.45
C GLN A 21 -4.12 -1.08 14.46
N VAL A 22 -3.23 -0.58 13.60
CA VAL A 22 -2.94 0.85 13.47
C VAL A 22 -4.19 1.60 13.02
N MET A 23 -4.80 1.17 11.90
CA MET A 23 -6.01 1.83 11.37
C MET A 23 -7.18 1.78 12.36
N SER A 24 -7.35 0.67 13.08
CA SER A 24 -8.43 0.52 14.07
C SER A 24 -8.30 1.41 15.30
N ARG A 25 -7.13 1.99 15.57
CA ARG A 25 -6.87 2.91 16.68
C ARG A 25 -7.00 4.39 16.30
N MET A 26 -7.53 4.70 15.13
CA MET A 26 -7.78 6.05 14.64
C MET A 26 -9.29 6.32 14.52
N PRO A 27 -10.04 6.42 15.65
CA PRO A 27 -11.51 6.52 15.62
C PRO A 27 -12.00 7.84 15.01
N ASP A 28 -11.18 8.90 15.07
CA ASP A 28 -11.51 10.23 14.56
C ASP A 28 -11.20 10.43 13.07
N ALA A 29 -10.79 9.35 12.38
CA ALA A 29 -10.49 9.37 10.96
C ALA A 29 -11.47 8.49 10.20
N GLU A 30 -11.92 8.93 9.01
CA GLU A 30 -12.60 8.10 8.03
C GLU A 30 -11.53 7.42 7.15
N ILE A 31 -11.59 6.11 7.01
CA ILE A 31 -10.53 5.31 6.42
C ILE A 31 -11.03 4.46 5.25
N LEU A 32 -10.42 4.63 4.10
CA LEU A 32 -10.54 3.70 2.98
C LEU A 32 -9.31 2.77 3.00
N TYR A 33 -9.55 1.53 3.37
CA TYR A 33 -8.52 0.49 3.42
C TYR A 33 -8.57 -0.35 2.16
N PHE A 34 -7.45 -0.46 1.46
CA PHE A 34 -7.36 -1.21 0.23
C PHE A 34 -6.56 -2.50 0.44
N ASP A 35 -7.24 -3.63 0.37
CA ASP A 35 -6.65 -4.96 0.36
C ASP A 35 -5.75 -5.14 -0.87
N PRO A 36 -4.64 -5.90 -0.75
CA PRO A 36 -3.68 -6.06 -1.84
C PRO A 36 -4.29 -6.71 -3.08
N SER A 37 -3.71 -6.36 -4.23
CA SER A 37 -4.05 -6.96 -5.52
C SER A 37 -3.60 -8.42 -5.61
N ALA A 38 -4.39 -9.26 -6.25
CA ALA A 38 -3.92 -10.54 -6.76
C ALA A 38 -3.34 -10.36 -8.17
N THR A 39 -2.40 -11.21 -8.57
CA THR A 39 -1.93 -11.24 -9.97
C THR A 39 -2.93 -11.95 -10.86
N ILE A 40 -3.03 -11.54 -12.13
CA ILE A 40 -3.95 -12.17 -13.10
C ILE A 40 -3.64 -13.66 -13.33
N ILE A 41 -2.44 -14.11 -13.01
CA ILE A 41 -2.03 -15.52 -13.13
C ILE A 41 -2.26 -16.31 -11.82
N ALA A 42 -2.73 -15.68 -10.74
CA ALA A 42 -2.98 -16.37 -9.47
C ALA A 42 -3.91 -17.60 -9.62
N PRO A 43 -5.02 -17.54 -10.41
CA PRO A 43 -5.88 -18.71 -10.62
C PRO A 43 -5.23 -19.91 -11.32
N LEU A 44 -4.09 -19.70 -12.01
CA LEU A 44 -3.33 -20.80 -12.63
C LEU A 44 -2.52 -21.59 -11.60
N ARG A 45 -2.17 -20.94 -10.48
CA ARG A 45 -1.40 -21.54 -9.38
C ARG A 45 -2.31 -22.09 -8.28
N ASP A 46 -3.39 -21.38 -8.01
CA ASP A 46 -4.40 -21.74 -7.01
C ASP A 46 -5.80 -21.45 -7.56
N LYS A 47 -6.59 -22.49 -7.77
CA LYS A 47 -7.98 -22.38 -8.27
C LYS A 47 -8.87 -21.56 -7.33
N ASN A 48 -8.57 -21.54 -6.02
CA ASN A 48 -9.27 -20.73 -5.03
C ASN A 48 -9.05 -19.23 -5.20
N ALA A 49 -8.08 -18.83 -6.01
CA ALA A 49 -7.83 -17.41 -6.32
C ALA A 49 -8.77 -16.85 -7.42
N LYS A 50 -9.61 -17.67 -8.06
CA LYS A 50 -10.57 -17.20 -9.09
C LYS A 50 -11.48 -16.07 -8.60
N PRO A 51 -12.10 -16.13 -7.41
CA PRO A 51 -12.94 -15.04 -6.91
C PRO A 51 -12.21 -13.71 -6.78
N LEU A 52 -10.89 -13.73 -6.55
CA LEU A 52 -10.07 -12.51 -6.42
C LEU A 52 -10.01 -11.69 -7.71
N MET A 53 -10.24 -12.32 -8.87
CA MET A 53 -10.23 -11.64 -10.17
C MET A 53 -11.37 -10.66 -10.36
N THR A 54 -12.47 -10.84 -9.64
CA THR A 54 -13.68 -10.02 -9.74
C THR A 54 -14.02 -9.30 -8.42
N ALA A 55 -13.36 -9.64 -7.33
CA ALA A 55 -13.65 -9.11 -5.99
C ALA A 55 -13.54 -7.56 -5.90
N TRP A 56 -12.68 -6.94 -6.72
CA TRP A 56 -12.55 -5.49 -6.80
C TRP A 56 -13.79 -4.77 -7.35
N LYS A 57 -14.73 -5.50 -7.97
CA LYS A 57 -16.00 -4.97 -8.50
C LYS A 57 -17.10 -4.94 -7.44
N GLN A 58 -16.87 -5.59 -6.30
CA GLN A 58 -17.83 -5.62 -5.21
C GLN A 58 -17.85 -4.25 -4.50
N PRO A 59 -19.01 -3.90 -3.90
CA PRO A 59 -19.09 -2.72 -3.04
C PRO A 59 -18.10 -2.83 -1.88
N GLY A 60 -17.68 -1.69 -1.34
CA GLY A 60 -16.81 -1.67 -0.16
C GLY A 60 -17.50 -2.31 1.05
N GLU A 61 -16.74 -3.07 1.81
CA GLU A 61 -17.21 -3.70 3.05
C GLU A 61 -16.96 -2.76 4.23
N LYS A 62 -18.02 -2.33 4.91
CA LYS A 62 -17.91 -1.52 6.12
C LYS A 62 -17.56 -2.44 7.31
N VAL A 63 -16.30 -2.50 7.66
CA VAL A 63 -15.78 -3.39 8.73
C VAL A 63 -15.82 -2.74 10.10
N LYS A 64 -15.85 -1.40 10.15
CA LYS A 64 -16.09 -0.55 11.33
C LYS A 64 -16.85 0.71 10.90
N ASP A 65 -17.41 1.45 11.85
CA ASP A 65 -18.18 2.67 11.55
C ASP A 65 -17.39 3.70 10.71
N ASN A 66 -16.09 3.72 10.89
CA ASN A 66 -15.18 4.64 10.23
C ASN A 66 -14.21 3.98 9.22
N ILE A 67 -14.34 2.66 8.95
CA ILE A 67 -13.43 1.93 8.05
C ILE A 67 -14.21 1.17 7.00
N THR A 68 -13.96 1.50 5.73
CA THR A 68 -14.47 0.76 4.58
C THR A 68 -13.32 0.08 3.84
N VAL A 69 -13.45 -1.22 3.60
CA VAL A 69 -12.44 -2.06 2.93
C VAL A 69 -12.82 -2.30 1.49
N TYR A 70 -11.90 -2.06 0.59
CA TYR A 70 -11.98 -2.38 -0.83
C TYR A 70 -10.87 -3.35 -1.22
N ARG A 71 -11.11 -4.17 -2.21
CA ARG A 71 -10.05 -4.97 -2.83
C ARG A 71 -9.53 -4.29 -4.08
N LEU A 72 -8.21 -4.18 -4.21
CA LEU A 72 -7.59 -3.60 -5.40
C LEU A 72 -7.79 -4.49 -6.65
N PRO A 73 -7.85 -3.90 -7.86
CA PRO A 73 -7.98 -4.64 -9.10
C PRO A 73 -6.77 -5.56 -9.32
N PRO A 74 -6.95 -6.70 -10.05
CA PRO A 74 -5.87 -7.61 -10.37
C PRO A 74 -4.76 -6.92 -11.19
N VAL A 75 -3.52 -7.36 -10.95
CA VAL A 75 -2.30 -6.78 -11.54
C VAL A 75 -1.56 -7.76 -12.45
N LEU A 76 -0.80 -7.23 -13.39
CA LEU A 76 0.11 -8.00 -14.22
C LEU A 76 1.23 -8.58 -13.35
N PRO A 77 1.69 -9.82 -13.62
CA PRO A 77 2.80 -10.43 -12.89
C PRO A 77 4.14 -9.76 -13.21
N PHE A 78 5.19 -10.13 -12.47
CA PHE A 78 6.58 -9.68 -12.67
C PHE A 78 6.85 -8.20 -12.40
N PHE A 79 5.96 -7.48 -11.71
CA PHE A 79 6.14 -6.07 -11.38
C PHE A 79 7.31 -5.82 -10.41
N TYR A 80 7.76 -6.83 -9.66
CA TYR A 80 9.00 -6.77 -8.86
C TYR A 80 10.28 -7.01 -9.70
N LYS A 81 10.15 -7.37 -10.99
CA LYS A 81 11.28 -7.56 -11.91
C LYS A 81 11.38 -6.47 -12.98
N CYS A 82 10.24 -5.88 -13.32
CA CYS A 82 10.16 -4.92 -14.42
C CYS A 82 9.36 -3.68 -13.98
N ARG A 83 10.06 -2.55 -13.85
CA ARG A 83 9.44 -1.30 -13.42
C ARG A 83 8.35 -0.80 -14.38
N ALA A 84 8.48 -1.07 -15.68
CA ALA A 84 7.45 -0.70 -16.66
C ALA A 84 6.12 -1.41 -16.36
N ILE A 85 6.18 -2.70 -16.00
CA ILE A 85 4.99 -3.45 -15.59
C ILE A 85 4.43 -2.88 -14.30
N ASN A 86 5.28 -2.53 -13.32
CA ASN A 86 4.83 -1.88 -12.09
C ASN A 86 4.09 -0.59 -12.41
N ARG A 87 4.64 0.29 -13.24
CA ARG A 87 4.00 1.56 -13.64
C ARG A 87 2.62 1.36 -14.27
N ILE A 88 2.44 0.34 -15.12
CA ILE A 88 1.13 0.00 -15.70
C ILE A 88 0.15 -0.39 -14.59
N ASN A 89 0.57 -1.28 -13.68
CA ASN A 89 -0.24 -1.74 -12.56
C ASN A 89 -0.63 -0.57 -11.64
N GLN A 90 0.35 0.25 -11.28
CA GLN A 90 0.15 1.36 -10.33
C GLN A 90 -0.76 2.46 -10.90
N LYS A 91 -0.69 2.74 -12.20
CA LYS A 91 -1.67 3.63 -12.87
C LYS A 91 -3.10 3.11 -12.77
N ARG A 92 -3.29 1.80 -12.90
CA ARG A 92 -4.61 1.17 -12.76
C ARG A 92 -5.10 1.22 -11.31
N ILE A 93 -4.21 0.93 -10.36
CA ILE A 93 -4.50 1.03 -8.92
C ILE A 93 -4.87 2.46 -8.55
N ALA A 94 -4.05 3.46 -8.95
CA ALA A 94 -4.30 4.86 -8.65
C ALA A 94 -5.67 5.32 -9.18
N ARG A 95 -6.03 4.94 -10.41
CA ARG A 95 -7.34 5.27 -10.99
C ARG A 95 -8.49 4.72 -10.14
N PHE A 96 -8.39 3.45 -9.72
CA PHE A 96 -9.40 2.81 -8.88
C PHE A 96 -9.50 3.48 -7.50
N VAL A 97 -8.36 3.77 -6.87
CA VAL A 97 -8.31 4.46 -5.57
C VAL A 97 -8.95 5.85 -5.68
N CYS A 98 -8.60 6.64 -6.70
CA CYS A 98 -9.19 7.97 -6.92
C CYS A 98 -10.70 7.90 -7.18
N GLU A 99 -11.20 6.85 -7.88
CA GLU A 99 -12.63 6.63 -8.05
C GLU A 99 -13.32 6.42 -6.70
N LYS A 100 -12.78 5.56 -5.84
CA LYS A 100 -13.35 5.30 -4.50
C LYS A 100 -13.22 6.52 -3.59
N MET A 101 -12.12 7.25 -3.63
CA MET A 101 -11.98 8.54 -2.95
C MET A 101 -13.11 9.51 -3.33
N LYS A 102 -13.40 9.63 -4.62
CA LYS A 102 -14.48 10.50 -5.12
C LYS A 102 -15.86 10.04 -4.64
N GLU A 103 -16.15 8.74 -4.64
CA GLU A 103 -17.40 8.16 -4.14
C GLU A 103 -17.64 8.49 -2.65
N HIS A 104 -16.57 8.58 -1.85
CA HIS A 104 -16.61 8.91 -0.43
C HIS A 104 -16.38 10.40 -0.11
N GLY A 105 -16.22 11.26 -1.13
CA GLY A 105 -15.97 12.69 -0.91
C GLY A 105 -14.57 13.02 -0.37
N PHE A 106 -13.60 12.11 -0.55
CA PHE A 106 -12.21 12.36 -0.18
C PHE A 106 -11.54 13.25 -1.23
N SER A 107 -10.85 14.30 -0.80
CA SER A 107 -10.13 15.21 -1.71
C SER A 107 -8.62 15.07 -1.62
N LYS A 108 -8.06 15.25 -0.43
CA LYS A 108 -6.63 15.15 -0.12
C LYS A 108 -6.44 14.40 1.20
N PRO A 109 -6.63 13.07 1.23
CA PRO A 109 -6.44 12.28 2.45
C PRO A 109 -4.96 12.20 2.84
N LEU A 110 -4.68 11.75 4.06
CA LEU A 110 -3.40 11.17 4.41
C LEU A 110 -3.25 9.85 3.63
N LEU A 111 -2.22 9.75 2.78
CA LEU A 111 -1.94 8.53 2.02
C LEU A 111 -0.94 7.66 2.80
N TRP A 112 -1.40 6.49 3.25
CA TRP A 112 -0.60 5.55 4.05
C TRP A 112 -0.27 4.31 3.24
N VAL A 113 1.01 4.06 3.00
CA VAL A 113 1.47 2.96 2.14
C VAL A 113 2.43 2.04 2.86
N TYR A 114 2.47 0.77 2.45
CA TYR A 114 3.26 -0.30 3.06
C TYR A 114 4.23 -0.97 2.09
N SER A 115 4.19 -0.65 0.81
CA SER A 115 4.97 -1.36 -0.22
C SER A 115 5.79 -0.43 -1.09
N PRO A 116 7.07 -0.76 -1.37
CA PRO A 116 7.93 0.00 -2.27
C PRO A 116 7.35 0.21 -3.67
N VAL A 117 6.55 -0.75 -4.18
CA VAL A 117 5.99 -0.66 -5.53
C VAL A 117 5.00 0.49 -5.69
N THR A 118 4.46 1.01 -4.57
CA THR A 118 3.53 2.15 -4.57
C THR A 118 4.18 3.46 -4.98
N VAL A 119 5.51 3.54 -5.04
CA VAL A 119 6.24 4.72 -5.53
C VAL A 119 5.76 5.20 -6.92
N ASP A 120 5.29 4.27 -7.75
CA ASP A 120 4.77 4.60 -9.09
C ASP A 120 3.28 5.02 -9.10
N CYS A 121 2.57 5.02 -7.94
CA CYS A 121 1.18 5.49 -7.85
C CYS A 121 0.97 6.68 -6.91
N VAL A 122 1.86 6.92 -5.94
CA VAL A 122 1.64 7.95 -4.92
C VAL A 122 1.44 9.35 -5.53
N ASP A 123 2.20 9.72 -6.55
CA ASP A 123 2.06 11.00 -7.24
C ASP A 123 0.79 11.09 -8.10
N LEU A 124 0.09 9.98 -8.33
CA LEU A 124 -1.15 9.92 -9.11
C LEU A 124 -2.41 10.02 -8.24
N ILE A 125 -2.25 10.00 -6.91
CA ILE A 125 -3.31 10.07 -5.92
C ILE A 125 -3.14 11.40 -5.18
N ALA A 126 -4.12 12.29 -5.28
CA ALA A 126 -4.07 13.55 -4.53
C ALA A 126 -4.08 13.25 -3.02
N HIS A 127 -3.13 13.81 -2.27
CA HIS A 127 -3.00 13.63 -0.83
C HIS A 127 -2.45 14.90 -0.17
N GLU A 128 -2.68 15.07 1.13
CA GLU A 128 -2.10 16.18 1.92
C GLU A 128 -0.75 15.81 2.51
N ALA A 129 -0.57 14.52 2.84
CA ALA A 129 0.68 13.97 3.35
C ALA A 129 0.80 12.50 2.97
N LEU A 130 2.04 12.04 2.80
CA LEU A 130 2.40 10.66 2.45
C LEU A 130 3.17 10.00 3.60
N VAL A 131 2.64 8.87 4.08
CA VAL A 131 3.27 8.04 5.12
C VAL A 131 3.70 6.70 4.55
N TYR A 132 4.94 6.32 4.77
CA TYR A 132 5.43 4.98 4.49
C TYR A 132 5.69 4.22 5.81
N ASP A 133 5.01 3.10 6.00
CA ASP A 133 5.23 2.20 7.15
C ASP A 133 6.01 0.96 6.68
N CYS A 134 7.34 1.01 6.85
CA CYS A 134 8.27 -0.05 6.48
C CYS A 134 8.26 -1.14 7.55
N VAL A 135 7.48 -2.19 7.31
CA VAL A 135 7.33 -3.32 8.26
C VAL A 135 8.44 -4.35 8.08
N ASP A 136 8.84 -4.61 6.82
CA ASP A 136 9.80 -5.64 6.45
C ASP A 136 10.72 -5.15 5.33
N ARG A 137 11.88 -5.80 5.19
CA ARG A 137 12.76 -5.60 4.03
C ARG A 137 12.18 -6.34 2.82
N HIS A 138 11.44 -5.62 1.96
CA HIS A 138 10.78 -6.22 0.80
C HIS A 138 11.75 -6.88 -0.18
N SER A 139 12.96 -6.37 -0.35
CA SER A 139 13.99 -6.96 -1.22
C SER A 139 14.55 -8.29 -0.72
N ALA A 140 14.29 -8.66 0.54
CA ALA A 140 14.70 -9.94 1.12
C ALA A 140 13.73 -11.09 0.80
N TYR A 141 12.53 -10.80 0.30
CA TYR A 141 11.59 -11.83 -0.12
C TYR A 141 12.14 -12.55 -1.35
N GLY A 142 12.29 -13.88 -1.26
CA GLY A 142 12.78 -14.72 -2.34
C GLY A 142 11.84 -14.80 -3.55
N GLY A 143 12.23 -15.59 -4.56
CA GLY A 143 11.40 -15.88 -5.71
C GLY A 143 11.63 -14.97 -6.93
N LEU A 144 10.56 -14.65 -7.67
CA LEU A 144 10.61 -13.89 -8.91
C LEU A 144 10.74 -12.37 -8.67
N MET A 145 11.79 -11.95 -7.94
CA MET A 145 12.05 -10.56 -7.58
C MET A 145 13.43 -10.12 -8.07
N ASN A 146 13.58 -8.85 -8.39
CA ASN A 146 14.87 -8.19 -8.57
C ASN A 146 15.13 -7.32 -7.32
N PRO A 147 15.99 -7.76 -6.38
CA PRO A 147 16.22 -7.04 -5.14
C PRO A 147 16.70 -5.61 -5.34
N ALA A 148 17.61 -5.39 -6.30
CA ALA A 148 18.15 -4.05 -6.59
C ALA A 148 17.05 -3.09 -7.08
N LEU A 149 16.11 -3.58 -7.90
CA LEU A 149 14.97 -2.77 -8.34
C LEU A 149 14.04 -2.42 -7.17
N VAL A 150 13.77 -3.38 -6.28
CA VAL A 150 12.92 -3.17 -5.12
C VAL A 150 13.55 -2.19 -4.13
N ASP A 151 14.85 -2.35 -3.86
CA ASP A 151 15.61 -1.42 -3.01
C ASP A 151 15.62 0.01 -3.60
N ALA A 152 15.80 0.16 -4.92
CA ALA A 152 15.75 1.45 -5.59
C ALA A 152 14.35 2.10 -5.49
N MET A 153 13.28 1.33 -5.69
CA MET A 153 11.91 1.81 -5.53
C MET A 153 11.62 2.22 -4.08
N GLU A 154 12.16 1.50 -3.10
CA GLU A 154 11.95 1.81 -1.70
C GLU A 154 12.65 3.10 -1.28
N LEU A 155 13.89 3.31 -1.71
CA LEU A 155 14.61 4.56 -1.45
C LEU A 155 13.93 5.76 -2.13
N GLU A 156 13.46 5.58 -3.38
CA GLU A 156 12.68 6.61 -4.08
C GLU A 156 11.36 6.92 -3.37
N LEU A 157 10.65 5.91 -2.86
CA LEU A 157 9.44 6.10 -2.07
C LEU A 157 9.74 6.86 -0.78
N ALA A 158 10.76 6.43 -0.03
CA ALA A 158 11.16 7.07 1.21
C ALA A 158 11.50 8.55 0.98
N ALA A 159 12.20 8.89 -0.12
CA ALA A 159 12.51 10.28 -0.46
C ALA A 159 11.29 11.16 -0.75
N LYS A 160 10.13 10.57 -1.04
CA LYS A 160 8.87 11.28 -1.33
C LYS A 160 7.97 11.43 -0.09
N THR A 161 8.21 10.66 0.96
CA THR A 161 7.32 10.62 2.13
C THR A 161 7.58 11.78 3.08
N ASP A 162 6.48 12.29 3.66
CA ASP A 162 6.54 13.28 4.75
C ASP A 162 6.92 12.61 6.07
N MET A 163 6.56 11.32 6.23
CA MET A 163 6.88 10.53 7.41
C MET A 163 7.15 9.07 7.05
N THR A 164 8.20 8.50 7.64
CA THR A 164 8.54 7.08 7.49
C THR A 164 8.58 6.41 8.85
N PHE A 165 7.82 5.33 9.01
CA PHE A 165 7.93 4.42 10.16
C PHE A 165 8.75 3.20 9.76
N ALA A 166 9.53 2.67 10.70
CA ALA A 166 10.27 1.43 10.54
C ALA A 166 10.15 0.57 11.80
N THR A 167 9.91 -0.72 11.63
CA THR A 167 9.75 -1.66 12.75
C THR A 167 11.06 -2.12 13.36
N ALA A 168 12.19 -1.87 12.69
CA ALA A 168 13.53 -2.23 13.15
C ALA A 168 14.53 -1.10 12.89
N ALA A 169 15.50 -0.94 13.79
CA ALA A 169 16.55 0.10 13.69
C ALA A 169 17.34 -0.02 12.37
N SER A 170 17.66 -1.25 11.93
CA SER A 170 18.36 -1.49 10.66
C SER A 170 17.58 -1.04 9.42
N LEU A 171 16.25 -1.13 9.45
CA LEU A 171 15.38 -0.60 8.40
C LEU A 171 15.39 0.94 8.43
N ALA A 172 15.27 1.53 9.62
CA ALA A 172 15.30 2.97 9.79
C ALA A 172 16.63 3.57 9.29
N GLU A 173 17.77 3.00 9.67
CA GLU A 173 19.09 3.48 9.22
C GLU A 173 19.25 3.44 7.70
N ARG A 174 18.79 2.36 7.07
CA ARG A 174 18.85 2.25 5.61
C ARG A 174 18.00 3.32 4.91
N LEU A 175 16.83 3.64 5.45
CA LEU A 175 15.93 4.63 4.87
C LEU A 175 16.35 6.07 5.15
N LYS A 176 17.07 6.33 6.27
CA LYS A 176 17.64 7.64 6.60
C LYS A 176 18.59 8.18 5.52
N SER A 177 19.28 7.30 4.79
CA SER A 177 20.15 7.74 3.69
C SER A 177 19.37 8.40 2.54
N ALA A 178 18.08 8.10 2.40
CA ALA A 178 17.19 8.71 1.40
C ALA A 178 16.50 9.99 1.92
N GLN A 179 16.38 10.14 3.24
CA GLN A 179 15.73 11.29 3.90
C GLN A 179 16.56 11.77 5.10
N PRO A 180 17.63 12.52 4.91
CA PRO A 180 18.50 12.98 6.01
C PRO A 180 17.78 13.90 7.01
N GLU A 181 16.70 14.57 6.63
CA GLU A 181 15.95 15.53 7.46
C GLU A 181 14.60 14.98 8.01
N ALA A 182 14.22 13.73 7.69
CA ALA A 182 12.94 13.19 8.12
C ALA A 182 12.96 12.72 9.58
N GLU A 183 11.87 13.00 10.31
CA GLU A 183 11.63 12.41 11.62
C GLU A 183 11.26 10.92 11.48
N PHE A 184 12.07 10.04 12.05
CA PHE A 184 11.81 8.61 12.10
C PHE A 184 11.15 8.24 13.43
N GLY A 185 9.85 7.96 13.41
CA GLY A 185 9.12 7.39 14.54
C GLY A 185 9.49 5.92 14.75
N GLY A 186 10.35 5.62 15.74
CA GLY A 186 10.61 4.25 16.19
C GLY A 186 9.51 3.80 17.16
N SER A 187 8.84 2.68 16.89
CA SER A 187 8.03 2.03 17.92
C SER A 187 8.97 1.29 18.89
N ARG A 188 8.97 1.70 20.15
CA ARG A 188 9.53 0.89 21.27
C ARG A 188 8.60 -0.26 21.60
#